data_437332e72fabbb34000d681cf9be36fa
#
_entry.id   437332e72fabbb34000d681cf9be36fa
#
_cell.length_a   1.000
_cell.length_b   1.000
_cell.length_c   1.000
_cell.angle_alpha   90.00
_cell.angle_beta   90.00
_cell.angle_gamma   90.00
#
_symmetry.space_group_name_H-M   'P 1'
#
loop_
_entity.id
_entity.type
_entity.pdbx_description
1 polymer ?
#
loop_
_entity_poly.entity_id
_entity_poly.type
_entity_poly.pdbx_seq_one_letter_code
_entity_poly.pdbx_strand_id
1 'polypeptide(L)'
;MKVIAITPHKKEDTLAVFIMDGLHDIGADVIATDLGNNVKKAYKDDEVIEHSKDADYIFAFAGKHGYNGVPAPKYHLLDKINRPEVTAYIDGSEYNWTYFPTKNCPRINEEMYEKCNWYFKRAVYEEDLNRDKIIPCYIGARNSYFDYESRKVSKEHDFYCSFGGSAGHVSTGLRQPVYNYCKELNDNNSSNSVVGKWLDADDYFKTIKKSYIGISAWGAENCCRRMWEILSNKTCCFIQKPVIIYPDKFVDGESCVYYESIDEFKEKLDYYLQNKDECIRIGNNGYEHVLKYHTPSKRVNYMLEIMDQGNE
;
A
#
# COMPACT_ATOMS: atom_id res chain seq x y z
N MET A 1 6.69 21.05 12.56
CA MET A 1 6.62 19.69 13.16
C MET A 1 7.94 19.00 12.88
N LYS A 2 8.61 18.53 13.93
CA LYS A 2 9.89 17.81 13.86
C LYS A 2 9.65 16.31 14.10
N VAL A 3 10.14 15.48 13.19
CA VAL A 3 9.98 14.02 13.25
C VAL A 3 11.34 13.32 13.22
N ILE A 4 11.59 12.46 14.20
CA ILE A 4 12.71 11.53 14.14
C ILE A 4 12.28 10.30 13.35
N ALA A 5 13.07 9.90 12.35
CA ALA A 5 12.83 8.71 11.55
C ALA A 5 13.98 7.70 11.72
N ILE A 6 13.72 6.61 12.44
CA ILE A 6 14.64 5.48 12.55
C ILE A 6 14.37 4.55 11.37
N THR A 7 15.13 4.76 10.30
CA THR A 7 14.92 4.10 9.00
C THR A 7 15.88 2.92 8.80
N PRO A 8 15.46 1.92 8.01
CA PRO A 8 16.35 0.81 7.63
C PRO A 8 17.36 1.26 6.58
N HIS A 9 18.58 0.74 6.69
CA HIS A 9 19.63 1.03 5.72
C HIS A 9 19.31 0.47 4.33
N LYS A 10 19.22 1.33 3.31
CA LYS A 10 19.12 1.01 1.86
C LYS A 10 17.97 0.14 1.35
N LYS A 11 17.11 -0.42 2.22
CA LYS A 11 15.96 -1.24 1.77
C LYS A 11 14.73 -0.96 2.60
N GLU A 12 14.12 0.18 2.32
CA GLU A 12 12.82 0.53 2.86
C GLU A 12 11.74 -0.40 2.30
N ASP A 13 10.75 -0.72 3.10
CA ASP A 13 9.55 -1.34 2.59
C ASP A 13 8.63 -0.30 1.93
N THR A 14 7.59 -0.78 1.25
CA THR A 14 6.68 0.10 0.51
C THR A 14 5.91 1.06 1.42
N LEU A 15 5.57 0.65 2.65
CA LEU A 15 4.89 1.51 3.61
C LEU A 15 5.82 2.60 4.14
N ALA A 16 7.07 2.26 4.46
CA ALA A 16 8.07 3.24 4.90
C ALA A 16 8.24 4.36 3.86
N VAL A 17 8.45 3.98 2.59
CA VAL A 17 8.53 4.95 1.48
C VAL A 17 7.29 5.83 1.40
N PHE A 18 6.12 5.24 1.50
CA PHE A 18 4.84 5.94 1.40
C PHE A 18 4.64 6.95 2.55
N ILE A 19 5.00 6.58 3.79
CA ILE A 19 4.92 7.48 4.95
C ILE A 19 5.97 8.60 4.85
N MET A 20 7.18 8.30 4.39
CA MET A 20 8.22 9.32 4.19
C MET A 20 7.81 10.33 3.10
N ASP A 21 7.18 9.88 2.01
CA ASP A 21 6.59 10.77 1.01
C ASP A 21 5.54 11.69 1.66
N GLY A 22 4.69 11.15 2.53
CA GLY A 22 3.66 11.91 3.24
C GLY A 22 4.21 12.93 4.24
N LEU A 23 5.26 12.59 4.98
CA LEU A 23 5.94 13.53 5.88
C LEU A 23 6.54 14.70 5.09
N HIS A 24 7.13 14.42 3.94
CA HIS A 24 7.64 15.45 3.05
C HIS A 24 6.50 16.35 2.52
N ASP A 25 5.37 15.75 2.09
CA ASP A 25 4.22 16.47 1.53
C ASP A 25 3.59 17.46 2.53
N ILE A 26 3.59 17.12 3.82
CA ILE A 26 3.08 18.02 4.87
C ILE A 26 4.14 18.98 5.43
N GLY A 27 5.35 18.99 4.87
CA GLY A 27 6.42 19.89 5.26
C GLY A 27 7.04 19.58 6.62
N ALA A 28 7.08 18.31 7.03
CA ALA A 28 7.74 17.89 8.26
C ALA A 28 9.27 18.06 8.17
N ASP A 29 9.90 18.51 9.25
CA ASP A 29 11.35 18.50 9.43
C ASP A 29 11.78 17.12 9.91
N VAL A 30 12.32 16.31 8.98
CA VAL A 30 12.64 14.90 9.22
C VAL A 30 14.12 14.71 9.52
N ILE A 31 14.43 14.23 10.70
CA ILE A 31 15.77 13.85 11.19
C ILE A 31 15.89 12.32 11.09
N ALA A 32 16.53 11.83 10.03
CA ALA A 32 16.60 10.39 9.75
C ALA A 32 17.96 9.77 10.12
N THR A 33 17.92 8.52 10.57
CA THR A 33 19.12 7.75 10.95
C THR A 33 19.90 7.23 9.75
N ASP A 34 19.28 7.13 8.58
CA ASP A 34 19.92 6.63 7.36
C ASP A 34 19.34 7.28 6.10
N LEU A 35 20.07 7.18 4.99
CA LEU A 35 19.62 7.66 3.69
C LEU A 35 18.59 6.69 3.10
N GLY A 36 17.49 7.22 2.62
CA GLY A 36 16.43 6.49 1.95
C GLY A 36 15.74 7.36 0.92
N ASN A 37 14.59 6.91 0.40
CA ASN A 37 13.76 7.71 -0.47
C ASN A 37 13.31 9.00 0.26
N ASN A 38 13.53 10.15 -0.38
CA ASN A 38 13.24 11.50 0.17
C ASN A 38 14.05 11.90 1.40
N VAL A 39 15.02 11.10 1.84
CA VAL A 39 15.99 11.48 2.89
C VAL A 39 17.28 11.99 2.26
N LYS A 40 17.51 13.29 2.35
CA LYS A 40 18.68 13.96 1.75
C LYS A 40 19.92 13.91 2.64
N LYS A 41 19.75 13.73 3.94
CA LYS A 41 20.82 13.71 4.94
C LYS A 41 20.54 12.65 6.01
N ALA A 42 21.52 11.80 6.29
CA ALA A 42 21.50 10.93 7.47
C ALA A 42 22.26 11.60 8.61
N TYR A 43 21.71 11.47 9.82
CA TYR A 43 22.28 12.04 11.03
C TYR A 43 23.01 10.96 11.85
N LYS A 44 24.05 11.36 12.59
CA LYS A 44 24.73 10.46 13.51
C LYS A 44 23.85 10.17 14.73
N ASP A 45 24.15 9.09 15.43
CA ASP A 45 23.37 8.63 16.57
C ASP A 45 23.24 9.67 17.69
N ASP A 46 24.32 10.40 17.99
CA ASP A 46 24.35 11.49 18.97
C ASP A 46 23.50 12.69 18.52
N GLU A 47 23.55 13.05 17.24
CA GLU A 47 22.70 14.11 16.65
C GLU A 47 21.22 13.71 16.72
N VAL A 48 20.88 12.45 16.40
CA VAL A 48 19.49 11.95 16.46
C VAL A 48 18.97 12.00 17.90
N ILE A 49 19.78 11.57 18.89
CA ILE A 49 19.42 11.65 20.30
C ILE A 49 19.21 13.11 20.75
N GLU A 50 20.07 14.01 20.32
CA GLU A 50 19.90 15.44 20.65
C GLU A 50 18.62 16.01 20.07
N HIS A 51 18.36 15.78 18.77
CA HIS A 51 17.13 16.24 18.10
C HIS A 51 15.86 15.58 18.64
N SER A 52 15.95 14.39 19.25
CA SER A 52 14.77 13.71 19.80
C SER A 52 14.20 14.36 21.05
N LYS A 53 14.99 15.21 21.74
CA LYS A 53 14.54 15.86 22.99
C LYS A 53 13.36 16.80 22.79
N ASP A 54 13.26 17.43 21.64
CA ASP A 54 12.21 18.38 21.25
C ASP A 54 11.45 17.93 19.98
N ALA A 55 11.54 16.68 19.62
CA ALA A 55 10.78 16.11 18.52
C ALA A 55 9.30 15.96 18.89
N ASP A 56 8.43 16.28 17.94
CA ASP A 56 7.00 16.07 18.11
C ASP A 56 6.64 14.59 18.02
N TYR A 57 7.31 13.85 17.12
CA TYR A 57 7.07 12.41 16.91
C TYR A 57 8.37 11.66 16.61
N ILE A 58 8.35 10.35 16.92
CA ILE A 58 9.43 9.42 16.61
C ILE A 58 8.84 8.22 15.88
N PHE A 59 9.27 8.02 14.63
CA PHE A 59 8.82 6.91 13.78
C PHE A 59 9.94 5.89 13.62
N ALA A 60 9.73 4.68 14.11
CA ALA A 60 10.62 3.55 13.91
C ALA A 60 10.06 2.64 12.82
N PHE A 61 10.74 2.58 11.69
CA PHE A 61 10.26 1.84 10.52
C PHE A 61 10.77 0.40 10.53
N ALA A 62 9.87 -0.55 10.24
CA ALA A 62 10.25 -1.91 9.92
C ALA A 62 11.11 -1.92 8.65
N GLY A 63 12.22 -2.61 8.72
CA GLY A 63 13.07 -2.85 7.57
C GLY A 63 12.92 -4.27 7.06
N LYS A 64 13.31 -4.51 5.82
CA LYS A 64 13.51 -5.87 5.28
C LYS A 64 14.80 -6.48 5.85
N HIS A 65 15.03 -6.31 7.16
CA HIS A 65 16.20 -6.84 7.84
C HIS A 65 16.15 -8.38 7.93
N GLY A 66 17.33 -8.99 7.95
CA GLY A 66 17.42 -10.46 7.88
C GLY A 66 17.24 -11.03 6.47
N TYR A 67 16.86 -10.22 5.47
CA TYR A 67 16.80 -10.61 4.08
C TYR A 67 18.09 -10.18 3.37
N ASN A 68 18.87 -11.11 2.86
CA ASN A 68 20.12 -10.85 2.13
C ASN A 68 21.13 -9.95 2.87
N GLY A 69 21.30 -10.11 4.18
CA GLY A 69 22.30 -9.38 4.97
C GLY A 69 21.99 -7.90 5.19
N VAL A 70 20.75 -7.46 5.03
CA VAL A 70 20.33 -6.10 5.39
C VAL A 70 20.41 -5.94 6.91
N PRO A 71 21.17 -4.98 7.45
CA PRO A 71 21.23 -4.76 8.88
C PRO A 71 19.89 -4.31 9.44
N ALA A 72 19.63 -4.65 10.69
CA ALA A 72 18.46 -4.15 11.41
C ALA A 72 18.52 -2.61 11.52
N PRO A 73 17.39 -1.91 11.54
CA PRO A 73 17.34 -0.51 11.87
C PRO A 73 17.95 -0.24 13.26
N LYS A 74 18.35 1.00 13.51
CA LYS A 74 19.04 1.38 14.76
C LYS A 74 18.08 1.47 15.96
N TYR A 75 17.28 0.43 16.20
CA TYR A 75 16.26 0.39 17.29
C TYR A 75 16.86 0.56 18.68
N HIS A 76 18.16 0.28 18.87
CA HIS A 76 18.87 0.57 20.13
C HIS A 76 18.85 2.06 20.51
N LEU A 77 18.57 2.95 19.55
CA LEU A 77 18.39 4.37 19.84
C LEU A 77 17.12 4.65 20.64
N LEU A 78 16.06 3.85 20.48
CA LEU A 78 14.81 4.02 21.24
C LEU A 78 15.04 3.90 22.75
N ASP A 79 15.95 2.99 23.17
CA ASP A 79 16.29 2.82 24.60
C ASP A 79 17.01 4.05 25.15
N LYS A 80 17.79 4.75 24.32
CA LYS A 80 18.51 5.98 24.71
C LYS A 80 17.60 7.22 24.66
N ILE A 81 16.70 7.26 23.71
CA ILE A 81 15.73 8.34 23.51
C ILE A 81 14.68 8.29 24.63
N ASN A 82 14.14 7.11 24.92
CA ASN A 82 13.19 6.82 25.99
C ASN A 82 11.97 7.78 26.02
N ARG A 83 11.30 7.92 24.87
CA ARG A 83 10.09 8.73 24.70
C ARG A 83 8.98 7.91 24.03
N PRO A 84 8.48 6.84 24.72
CA PRO A 84 7.45 5.97 24.15
C PRO A 84 6.14 6.70 23.83
N GLU A 85 5.79 7.74 24.56
CA GLU A 85 4.56 8.53 24.42
C GLU A 85 4.41 9.21 23.04
N VAL A 86 5.51 9.47 22.34
CA VAL A 86 5.52 10.04 20.99
C VAL A 86 6.13 9.09 19.97
N THR A 87 6.35 7.83 20.35
CA THR A 87 7.01 6.83 19.49
C THR A 87 6.01 5.87 18.88
N ALA A 88 6.04 5.80 17.55
CA ALA A 88 5.28 4.84 16.75
C ALA A 88 6.21 3.86 16.02
N TYR A 89 5.85 2.59 16.01
CA TYR A 89 6.44 1.60 15.13
C TYR A 89 5.59 1.44 13.88
N ILE A 90 6.23 1.46 12.70
CA ILE A 90 5.57 1.39 11.39
C ILE A 90 5.99 0.08 10.72
N ASP A 91 5.09 -0.90 10.77
CA ASP A 91 5.29 -2.25 10.29
C ASP A 91 4.70 -2.44 8.89
N GLY A 92 5.57 -2.37 7.88
CA GLY A 92 5.23 -2.59 6.48
C GLY A 92 5.24 -4.06 6.04
N SER A 93 5.34 -5.02 6.96
CA SER A 93 5.36 -6.43 6.62
C SER A 93 4.07 -6.89 5.96
N GLU A 94 4.22 -7.59 4.83
CA GLU A 94 3.13 -8.04 3.96
C GLU A 94 2.64 -9.44 4.28
N TYR A 95 3.37 -10.20 5.10
CA TYR A 95 3.17 -11.64 5.21
C TYR A 95 2.11 -12.02 6.23
N ASN A 96 1.18 -12.85 5.78
CA ASN A 96 0.32 -13.64 6.63
C ASN A 96 1.04 -14.97 6.97
N TRP A 97 1.24 -15.26 8.25
CA TRP A 97 1.84 -16.50 8.74
C TRP A 97 1.17 -17.78 8.21
N THR A 98 -0.13 -17.71 7.94
CA THR A 98 -0.88 -18.88 7.44
C THR A 98 -0.37 -19.32 6.08
N TYR A 99 0.17 -18.40 5.27
CA TYR A 99 0.62 -18.71 3.92
C TYR A 99 2.15 -18.71 3.76
N PHE A 100 2.89 -18.06 4.66
CA PHE A 100 4.35 -17.97 4.61
C PHE A 100 4.97 -18.08 6.00
N PRO A 101 4.93 -19.26 6.64
CA PRO A 101 5.53 -19.45 7.95
C PRO A 101 7.06 -19.49 7.81
N THR A 102 7.69 -18.33 7.68
CA THR A 102 9.14 -18.24 7.84
C THR A 102 9.45 -17.91 9.28
N LYS A 103 10.26 -18.73 9.93
CA LYS A 103 10.68 -18.59 11.33
C LYS A 103 11.31 -17.23 11.67
N ASN A 104 11.64 -16.42 10.67
CA ASN A 104 12.43 -15.19 10.79
C ASN A 104 11.63 -13.90 10.58
N CYS A 105 10.32 -13.98 10.38
CA CYS A 105 9.47 -12.79 10.25
C CYS A 105 8.20 -12.98 11.07
N PRO A 106 8.23 -12.70 12.36
CA PRO A 106 7.06 -12.79 13.22
C PRO A 106 6.00 -11.82 12.72
N ARG A 107 4.72 -12.21 12.84
CA ARG A 107 3.56 -11.40 12.45
C ARG A 107 3.54 -10.06 13.17
N ILE A 108 3.95 -10.05 14.42
CA ILE A 108 4.13 -8.88 15.28
C ILE A 108 5.58 -8.86 15.77
N ASN A 109 6.22 -7.72 15.68
CA ASN A 109 7.51 -7.49 16.33
C ASN A 109 7.26 -7.17 17.80
N GLU A 110 7.34 -8.20 18.66
CA GLU A 110 7.05 -8.06 20.09
C GLU A 110 7.97 -7.03 20.79
N GLU A 111 9.25 -6.97 20.42
CA GLU A 111 10.16 -5.97 20.96
C GLU A 111 9.67 -4.54 20.69
N MET A 112 9.25 -4.25 19.46
CA MET A 112 8.74 -2.94 19.10
C MET A 112 7.34 -2.68 19.66
N TYR A 113 6.52 -3.72 19.79
CA TYR A 113 5.23 -3.61 20.45
C TYR A 113 5.34 -3.14 21.92
N GLU A 114 6.36 -3.64 22.63
CA GLU A 114 6.63 -3.21 24.02
C GLU A 114 7.25 -1.81 24.09
N LYS A 115 8.15 -1.47 23.17
CA LYS A 115 8.90 -0.20 23.20
C LYS A 115 8.12 1.02 22.70
N CYS A 116 7.07 0.83 21.91
CA CYS A 116 6.31 1.92 21.29
C CYS A 116 4.87 1.95 21.80
N ASN A 117 4.31 3.14 21.97
CA ASN A 117 2.90 3.26 22.35
C ASN A 117 1.97 2.99 21.16
N TRP A 118 2.44 3.19 19.93
CA TRP A 118 1.67 3.08 18.70
C TRP A 118 2.32 2.05 17.77
N TYR A 119 1.51 1.12 17.27
CA TYR A 119 1.98 0.09 16.32
C TYR A 119 1.14 0.14 15.05
N PHE A 120 1.59 0.89 14.05
CA PHE A 120 0.93 1.00 12.76
C PHE A 120 1.32 -0.16 11.85
N LYS A 121 0.36 -1.01 11.52
CA LYS A 121 0.61 -2.24 10.77
C LYS A 121 -0.08 -2.24 9.42
N ARG A 122 0.67 -2.68 8.38
CA ARG A 122 0.16 -2.76 7.00
C ARG A 122 -0.89 -3.86 6.83
N ALA A 123 -0.60 -5.08 7.24
CA ALA A 123 -1.48 -6.22 7.09
C ALA A 123 -2.09 -6.58 8.46
N VAL A 124 -3.23 -6.00 8.78
CA VAL A 124 -3.99 -6.27 10.00
C VAL A 124 -5.14 -7.20 9.70
N TYR A 125 -5.29 -8.25 10.49
CA TYR A 125 -6.41 -9.18 10.45
C TYR A 125 -7.29 -9.00 11.69
N GLU A 126 -8.48 -9.57 11.70
CA GLU A 126 -9.43 -9.39 12.80
C GLU A 126 -8.86 -9.85 14.14
N GLU A 127 -8.09 -10.94 14.13
CA GLU A 127 -7.43 -11.44 15.35
C GLU A 127 -6.33 -10.51 15.88
N ASP A 128 -5.79 -9.59 15.08
CA ASP A 128 -4.80 -8.60 15.54
C ASP A 128 -5.43 -7.51 16.40
N LEU A 129 -6.71 -7.22 16.20
CA LEU A 129 -7.44 -6.18 16.93
C LEU A 129 -7.64 -6.50 18.40
N ASN A 130 -7.32 -7.70 18.86
CA ASN A 130 -7.27 -8.06 20.28
C ASN A 130 -6.06 -7.42 21.00
N ARG A 131 -5.19 -6.75 20.25
CA ARG A 131 -4.00 -6.07 20.78
C ARG A 131 -4.21 -4.56 20.68
N ASP A 132 -4.24 -3.91 21.81
CA ASP A 132 -4.65 -2.51 21.99
C ASP A 132 -3.82 -1.47 21.23
N LYS A 133 -2.51 -1.75 20.99
CA LYS A 133 -1.61 -0.84 20.27
C LYS A 133 -1.64 -1.01 18.76
N ILE A 134 -2.26 -2.08 18.22
CA ILE A 134 -2.22 -2.34 16.78
C ILE A 134 -3.26 -1.51 16.04
N ILE A 135 -2.77 -0.69 15.11
CA ILE A 135 -3.55 0.23 14.31
C ILE A 135 -3.39 -0.10 12.83
N PRO A 136 -4.49 -0.35 12.11
CA PRO A 136 -4.41 -0.58 10.68
C PRO A 136 -3.81 0.63 9.94
N CYS A 137 -2.74 0.41 9.17
CA CYS A 137 -2.09 1.45 8.38
C CYS A 137 -1.60 0.88 7.05
N TYR A 138 -2.44 0.92 6.03
CA TYR A 138 -2.10 0.38 4.74
C TYR A 138 -1.42 1.44 3.83
N ILE A 139 -0.72 0.98 2.79
CA ILE A 139 -0.24 1.85 1.72
C ILE A 139 -1.42 2.48 0.98
N GLY A 140 -1.14 3.51 0.20
CA GLY A 140 -2.11 4.16 -0.68
C GLY A 140 -1.50 4.45 -2.05
N ALA A 141 -2.10 5.41 -2.73
CA ALA A 141 -1.62 5.87 -4.02
C ALA A 141 -0.44 6.84 -3.85
N ARG A 142 0.70 6.50 -4.43
CA ARG A 142 1.87 7.39 -4.45
C ARG A 142 1.63 8.60 -5.34
N ASN A 143 2.25 9.72 -5.03
CA ASN A 143 2.13 10.95 -5.82
C ASN A 143 2.44 10.73 -7.30
N SER A 144 3.44 9.91 -7.62
CA SER A 144 3.83 9.57 -8.99
C SER A 144 2.74 8.85 -9.80
N TYR A 145 1.72 8.26 -9.17
CA TYR A 145 0.62 7.60 -9.88
C TYR A 145 -0.34 8.62 -10.50
N PHE A 146 -0.36 9.86 -9.99
CA PHE A 146 -1.18 10.96 -10.49
C PHE A 146 -0.52 11.77 -11.62
N ASP A 147 0.77 11.58 -11.88
CA ASP A 147 1.50 12.30 -12.94
C ASP A 147 0.92 12.09 -14.33
N TYR A 148 0.18 10.99 -14.50
CA TYR A 148 -0.48 10.63 -15.76
C TYR A 148 -1.91 11.19 -15.89
N GLU A 149 -2.44 11.87 -14.86
CA GLU A 149 -3.82 12.36 -14.82
C GLU A 149 -4.10 13.44 -15.87
N SER A 150 -3.16 14.35 -16.12
CA SER A 150 -3.34 15.52 -17.00
C SER A 150 -3.54 15.16 -18.48
N ARG A 151 -3.24 13.90 -18.88
CA ARG A 151 -3.41 13.44 -20.24
C ARG A 151 -4.86 13.03 -20.47
N LYS A 152 -5.65 13.88 -21.16
CA LYS A 152 -6.97 13.47 -21.65
C LYS A 152 -6.80 12.31 -22.62
N VAL A 153 -7.30 11.13 -22.25
CA VAL A 153 -7.24 9.91 -23.02
C VAL A 153 -8.63 9.32 -23.13
N SER A 154 -9.08 9.00 -24.34
CA SER A 154 -10.34 8.27 -24.54
C SER A 154 -10.17 6.81 -24.06
N LYS A 155 -11.25 6.24 -23.52
CA LYS A 155 -11.30 4.80 -23.23
C LYS A 155 -11.32 4.02 -24.54
N GLU A 156 -10.40 3.08 -24.68
CA GLU A 156 -10.19 2.30 -25.91
C GLU A 156 -10.28 0.79 -25.63
N HIS A 157 -9.89 0.36 -24.42
CA HIS A 157 -9.83 -1.05 -24.07
C HIS A 157 -10.94 -1.41 -23.09
N ASP A 158 -11.52 -2.58 -23.28
CA ASP A 158 -12.53 -3.13 -22.38
C ASP A 158 -11.94 -3.34 -21.00
N PHE A 159 -10.80 -4.03 -20.89
CA PHE A 159 -10.09 -4.17 -19.63
C PHE A 159 -8.57 -4.29 -19.80
N TYR A 160 -7.86 -4.04 -18.71
CA TYR A 160 -6.44 -4.29 -18.53
C TYR A 160 -6.23 -5.35 -17.45
N CYS A 161 -5.57 -6.46 -17.78
CA CYS A 161 -5.20 -7.55 -16.90
C CYS A 161 -3.75 -7.97 -17.12
N SER A 162 -2.85 -7.53 -16.27
CA SER A 162 -1.45 -7.95 -16.33
C SER A 162 -0.93 -8.26 -14.95
N PHE A 163 -0.75 -9.55 -14.67
CA PHE A 163 -0.14 -10.03 -13.45
C PHE A 163 1.27 -10.50 -13.77
N GLY A 164 2.26 -10.08 -12.98
CA GLY A 164 3.61 -10.62 -13.08
C GLY A 164 3.56 -12.16 -12.97
N GLY A 165 4.04 -12.81 -14.03
CA GLY A 165 3.99 -14.28 -14.17
C GLY A 165 5.06 -15.01 -13.37
N SER A 166 5.50 -14.52 -12.22
CA SER A 166 6.43 -15.28 -11.39
C SER A 166 5.69 -16.47 -10.77
N ALA A 167 5.84 -17.60 -11.41
CA ALA A 167 5.41 -18.92 -10.92
C ALA A 167 6.00 -19.33 -9.55
N GLY A 168 6.69 -18.44 -8.87
CA GLY A 168 7.33 -18.67 -7.58
C GLY A 168 6.67 -18.00 -6.38
N HIS A 169 5.75 -17.07 -6.59
CA HIS A 169 4.96 -16.53 -5.49
C HIS A 169 3.66 -17.31 -5.40
N VAL A 170 3.49 -18.01 -4.30
CA VAL A 170 2.27 -18.75 -3.97
C VAL A 170 1.10 -17.76 -3.94
N SER A 171 0.51 -17.50 -5.09
CA SER A 171 -0.77 -16.81 -5.15
C SER A 171 -1.83 -17.83 -4.73
N THR A 172 -2.11 -17.86 -3.45
CA THR A 172 -3.31 -18.53 -2.95
C THR A 172 -4.48 -17.66 -3.38
N GLY A 173 -5.23 -18.09 -4.34
CA GLY A 173 -6.43 -17.37 -4.67
C GLY A 173 -6.75 -17.32 -6.16
N LEU A 174 -7.51 -16.31 -6.52
CA LEU A 174 -8.16 -16.20 -7.83
C LEU A 174 -7.23 -15.67 -8.94
N ARG A 175 -5.99 -15.33 -8.62
CA ARG A 175 -5.06 -14.68 -9.59
C ARG A 175 -4.91 -15.46 -10.89
N GLN A 176 -4.62 -16.76 -10.81
CA GLN A 176 -4.42 -17.58 -12.00
C GLN A 176 -5.75 -17.87 -12.74
N PRO A 177 -6.82 -18.27 -12.06
CA PRO A 177 -8.14 -18.41 -12.71
C PRO A 177 -8.61 -17.13 -13.42
N VAL A 178 -8.48 -15.96 -12.77
CA VAL A 178 -8.83 -14.66 -13.36
C VAL A 178 -7.97 -14.35 -14.57
N TYR A 179 -6.64 -14.55 -14.47
CA TYR A 179 -5.75 -14.34 -15.61
C TYR A 179 -6.09 -15.23 -16.79
N ASN A 180 -6.33 -16.51 -16.56
CA ASN A 180 -6.66 -17.48 -17.60
C ASN A 180 -7.96 -17.09 -18.31
N TYR A 181 -8.99 -16.69 -17.58
CA TYR A 181 -10.26 -16.25 -18.17
C TYR A 181 -10.08 -14.95 -18.99
N CYS A 182 -9.38 -13.96 -18.45
CA CYS A 182 -9.08 -12.73 -19.21
C CYS A 182 -8.29 -13.02 -20.49
N LYS A 183 -7.37 -13.96 -20.43
CA LYS A 183 -6.56 -14.38 -21.57
C LYS A 183 -7.43 -15.07 -22.62
N GLU A 184 -8.34 -15.94 -22.22
CA GLU A 184 -9.29 -16.62 -23.11
C GLU A 184 -10.17 -15.60 -23.86
N LEU A 185 -10.75 -14.61 -23.17
CA LEU A 185 -11.53 -13.55 -23.80
C LEU A 185 -10.72 -12.75 -24.83
N ASN A 186 -9.46 -12.46 -24.51
CA ASN A 186 -8.58 -11.73 -25.41
C ASN A 186 -8.18 -12.58 -26.63
N ASP A 187 -7.81 -13.84 -26.45
CA ASP A 187 -7.35 -14.75 -27.52
C ASP A 187 -8.50 -15.09 -28.49
N ASN A 188 -9.72 -15.17 -28.00
CA ASN A 188 -10.93 -15.42 -28.83
C ASN A 188 -11.48 -14.15 -29.49
N ASN A 189 -10.81 -12.99 -29.36
CA ASN A 189 -11.30 -11.68 -29.82
C ASN A 189 -12.69 -11.32 -29.30
N SER A 190 -13.10 -11.87 -28.13
CA SER A 190 -14.37 -11.56 -27.48
C SER A 190 -14.33 -10.22 -26.73
N SER A 191 -13.15 -9.61 -26.62
CA SER A 191 -12.94 -8.30 -25.99
C SER A 191 -11.78 -7.56 -26.62
N ASN A 192 -11.84 -6.22 -26.62
CA ASN A 192 -10.72 -5.37 -27.00
C ASN A 192 -9.89 -5.07 -25.74
N SER A 193 -9.06 -6.01 -25.30
CA SER A 193 -8.40 -5.96 -24.00
C SER A 193 -6.88 -6.09 -24.10
N VAL A 194 -6.18 -5.69 -23.06
CA VAL A 194 -4.72 -5.86 -22.92
C VAL A 194 -4.42 -6.83 -21.79
N VAL A 195 -3.89 -8.01 -22.15
CA VAL A 195 -3.64 -9.09 -21.19
C VAL A 195 -2.18 -9.54 -21.26
N GLY A 196 -1.54 -9.67 -20.09
CA GLY A 196 -0.22 -10.30 -19.95
C GLY A 196 0.96 -9.57 -20.59
N LYS A 197 0.78 -8.36 -21.11
CA LYS A 197 1.87 -7.59 -21.71
C LYS A 197 2.74 -6.95 -20.64
N TRP A 198 4.06 -7.11 -20.77
CA TRP A 198 5.02 -6.29 -20.09
C TRP A 198 5.12 -4.94 -20.78
N LEU A 199 4.85 -3.87 -20.05
CA LEU A 199 4.88 -2.50 -20.54
C LEU A 199 5.89 -1.70 -19.72
N ASP A 200 6.55 -0.72 -20.34
CA ASP A 200 7.28 0.30 -19.57
C ASP A 200 6.33 1.15 -18.73
N ALA A 201 6.86 1.99 -17.88
CA ALA A 201 6.04 2.74 -16.92
C ALA A 201 5.02 3.66 -17.62
N ASP A 202 5.42 4.34 -18.69
CA ASP A 202 4.56 5.27 -19.43
C ASP A 202 3.41 4.52 -20.13
N ASP A 203 3.72 3.48 -20.87
CA ASP A 203 2.72 2.67 -21.56
C ASP A 203 1.83 1.91 -20.58
N TYR A 204 2.36 1.51 -19.42
CA TYR A 204 1.59 0.86 -18.36
C TYR A 204 0.46 1.76 -17.84
N PHE A 205 0.79 2.96 -17.37
CA PHE A 205 -0.21 3.90 -16.86
C PHE A 205 -1.15 4.41 -17.95
N LYS A 206 -0.63 4.62 -19.15
CA LYS A 206 -1.45 4.98 -20.33
C LYS A 206 -2.46 3.89 -20.69
N THR A 207 -2.06 2.62 -20.63
CA THR A 207 -2.95 1.48 -20.90
C THR A 207 -4.02 1.35 -19.83
N ILE A 208 -3.67 1.49 -18.54
CA ILE A 208 -4.64 1.55 -17.46
C ILE A 208 -5.67 2.65 -17.72
N LYS A 209 -5.22 3.85 -18.02
CA LYS A 209 -6.09 5.02 -18.25
C LYS A 209 -7.00 4.84 -19.45
N LYS A 210 -6.54 4.15 -20.50
CA LYS A 210 -7.34 3.83 -21.70
C LYS A 210 -8.33 2.69 -21.50
N SER A 211 -8.25 1.95 -20.41
CA SER A 211 -9.13 0.83 -20.11
C SER A 211 -10.36 1.26 -19.33
N TYR A 212 -11.52 0.69 -19.62
CA TYR A 212 -12.71 0.85 -18.77
C TYR A 212 -12.53 0.19 -17.42
N ILE A 213 -11.95 -1.02 -17.42
CA ILE A 213 -11.76 -1.84 -16.23
C ILE A 213 -10.26 -2.16 -16.07
N GLY A 214 -9.75 -2.05 -14.86
CA GLY A 214 -8.45 -2.55 -14.46
C GLY A 214 -8.59 -3.65 -13.43
N ILE A 215 -7.87 -4.76 -13.57
CA ILE A 215 -8.06 -5.94 -12.73
C ILE A 215 -6.92 -6.06 -11.73
N SER A 216 -7.27 -6.16 -10.44
CA SER A 216 -6.37 -6.34 -9.32
C SER A 216 -6.72 -7.60 -8.55
N ALA A 217 -5.90 -8.63 -8.66
CA ALA A 217 -5.96 -9.83 -7.83
C ALA A 217 -4.87 -9.80 -6.76
N TRP A 218 -5.03 -10.58 -5.70
CA TRP A 218 -4.03 -10.69 -4.64
C TRP A 218 -2.66 -11.07 -5.19
N GLY A 219 -1.63 -10.50 -4.58
CA GLY A 219 -0.24 -10.85 -4.81
C GLY A 219 0.33 -11.70 -3.68
N ALA A 220 1.47 -11.29 -3.14
CA ALA A 220 2.02 -11.87 -1.92
C ALA A 220 1.14 -11.57 -0.69
N GLU A 221 0.31 -10.55 -0.77
CA GLU A 221 -0.67 -10.15 0.24
C GLU A 221 -2.06 -9.94 -0.37
N ASN A 222 -3.05 -9.77 0.49
CA ASN A 222 -4.47 -9.64 0.13
C ASN A 222 -4.84 -8.32 -0.55
N CYS A 223 -3.92 -7.37 -0.64
CA CYS A 223 -4.17 -6.08 -1.25
C CYS A 223 -2.90 -5.64 -1.96
N CYS A 224 -2.92 -5.55 -3.27
CA CYS A 224 -1.72 -5.27 -4.03
C CYS A 224 -1.63 -3.82 -4.49
N ARG A 225 -0.42 -3.37 -4.75
CA ARG A 225 -0.11 -2.02 -5.20
C ARG A 225 -0.88 -1.62 -6.47
N ARG A 226 -1.21 -2.58 -7.32
CA ARG A 226 -1.92 -2.36 -8.58
C ARG A 226 -3.29 -1.71 -8.41
N MET A 227 -4.02 -2.01 -7.33
CA MET A 227 -5.32 -1.35 -7.10
C MET A 227 -5.16 0.17 -7.02
N TRP A 228 -4.12 0.65 -6.36
CA TRP A 228 -3.82 2.07 -6.22
C TRP A 228 -3.44 2.71 -7.56
N GLU A 229 -2.65 1.99 -8.37
CA GLU A 229 -2.26 2.39 -9.72
C GLU A 229 -3.47 2.53 -10.64
N ILE A 230 -4.44 1.61 -10.55
CA ILE A 230 -5.68 1.63 -11.33
C ILE A 230 -6.59 2.79 -10.89
N LEU A 231 -6.87 2.87 -9.60
CA LEU A 231 -7.78 3.87 -9.02
C LEU A 231 -7.29 5.31 -9.23
N SER A 232 -5.98 5.53 -9.13
CA SER A 232 -5.37 6.84 -9.38
C SER A 232 -5.50 7.32 -10.84
N ASN A 233 -5.94 6.47 -11.75
CA ASN A 233 -6.09 6.76 -13.18
C ASN A 233 -7.56 6.79 -13.64
N LYS A 234 -8.52 6.96 -12.73
CA LYS A 234 -9.97 7.02 -13.04
C LYS A 234 -10.46 5.81 -13.82
N THR A 235 -9.93 4.64 -13.49
CA THR A 235 -10.28 3.37 -14.11
C THR A 235 -11.03 2.52 -13.10
N CYS A 236 -12.15 1.93 -13.52
CA CYS A 236 -12.93 1.03 -12.65
C CYS A 236 -12.05 -0.13 -12.19
N CYS A 237 -11.80 -0.22 -10.89
CA CYS A 237 -10.94 -1.26 -10.34
C CYS A 237 -11.75 -2.46 -9.89
N PHE A 238 -11.53 -3.59 -10.54
CA PHE A 238 -11.97 -4.90 -10.08
C PHE A 238 -10.96 -5.43 -9.08
N ILE A 239 -11.37 -5.60 -7.84
CA ILE A 239 -10.48 -5.94 -6.72
C ILE A 239 -10.92 -7.28 -6.14
N GLN A 240 -10.02 -8.25 -6.10
CA GLN A 240 -10.24 -9.42 -5.25
C GLN A 240 -10.36 -8.94 -3.81
N LYS A 241 -11.53 -9.18 -3.19
CA LYS A 241 -11.89 -8.59 -1.90
C LYS A 241 -10.85 -8.89 -0.83
N PRO A 242 -10.24 -7.87 -0.22
CA PRO A 242 -9.24 -8.05 0.81
C PRO A 242 -9.85 -8.60 2.10
N VAL A 243 -9.13 -9.49 2.77
CA VAL A 243 -9.48 -9.96 4.13
C VAL A 243 -8.81 -9.15 5.22
N ILE A 244 -7.82 -8.31 4.86
CA ILE A 244 -7.14 -7.41 5.80
C ILE A 244 -8.03 -6.21 6.15
N ILE A 245 -7.81 -5.67 7.33
CA ILE A 245 -8.43 -4.45 7.81
C ILE A 245 -7.53 -3.27 7.44
N TYR A 246 -8.10 -2.28 6.80
CA TYR A 246 -7.44 -1.01 6.50
C TYR A 246 -8.46 0.13 6.62
N PRO A 247 -8.02 1.35 6.96
CA PRO A 247 -8.94 2.48 7.11
C PRO A 247 -9.55 2.89 5.78
N ASP A 248 -10.73 3.49 5.84
CA ASP A 248 -11.43 4.10 4.69
C ASP A 248 -11.59 3.13 3.51
N LYS A 249 -12.25 1.99 3.74
CA LYS A 249 -12.48 0.95 2.72
C LYS A 249 -13.28 1.49 1.55
N PHE A 250 -12.97 0.98 0.36
CA PHE A 250 -13.81 1.20 -0.82
C PHE A 250 -15.17 0.53 -0.68
N VAL A 251 -16.17 1.05 -1.39
CA VAL A 251 -17.53 0.53 -1.40
C VAL A 251 -17.79 -0.17 -2.73
N ASP A 252 -18.26 -1.43 -2.67
CA ASP A 252 -18.57 -2.25 -3.85
C ASP A 252 -19.67 -1.60 -4.70
N GLY A 253 -19.49 -1.58 -6.01
CA GLY A 253 -20.40 -0.94 -6.97
C GLY A 253 -20.43 0.59 -6.91
N GLU A 254 -19.70 1.23 -5.99
CA GLU A 254 -19.65 2.69 -5.85
C GLU A 254 -18.27 3.26 -6.17
N SER A 255 -17.22 2.79 -5.50
CA SER A 255 -15.83 3.26 -5.67
C SER A 255 -14.85 2.18 -6.16
N CYS A 256 -15.30 0.94 -6.22
CA CYS A 256 -14.62 -0.20 -6.83
C CYS A 256 -15.62 -1.30 -7.16
N VAL A 257 -15.16 -2.40 -7.72
CA VAL A 257 -15.94 -3.64 -7.88
C VAL A 257 -15.19 -4.77 -7.19
N TYR A 258 -15.75 -5.32 -6.10
CA TYR A 258 -15.17 -6.47 -5.42
C TYR A 258 -15.59 -7.78 -6.08
N TYR A 259 -14.75 -8.81 -5.95
CA TYR A 259 -15.08 -10.20 -6.28
C TYR A 259 -14.39 -11.16 -5.31
N GLU A 260 -15.07 -12.24 -4.94
CA GLU A 260 -14.63 -13.25 -3.98
C GLU A 260 -14.45 -14.64 -4.61
N SER A 261 -15.04 -14.87 -5.80
CA SER A 261 -14.92 -16.11 -6.56
C SER A 261 -14.66 -15.85 -8.04
N ILE A 262 -14.26 -16.90 -8.78
CA ILE A 262 -14.07 -16.79 -10.23
C ILE A 262 -15.43 -16.65 -10.95
N ASP A 263 -16.48 -17.26 -10.44
CA ASP A 263 -17.81 -17.18 -11.06
C ASP A 263 -18.42 -15.79 -10.87
N GLU A 264 -18.29 -15.21 -9.67
CA GLU A 264 -18.67 -13.83 -9.41
C GLU A 264 -17.86 -12.85 -10.26
N PHE A 265 -16.54 -13.10 -10.41
CA PHE A 265 -15.69 -12.27 -11.29
C PHE A 265 -16.21 -12.27 -12.73
N LYS A 266 -16.56 -13.44 -13.28
CA LYS A 266 -17.08 -13.58 -14.64
C LYS A 266 -18.41 -12.85 -14.81
N GLU A 267 -19.36 -13.09 -13.90
CA GLU A 267 -20.67 -12.46 -13.92
C GLU A 267 -20.55 -10.92 -13.87
N LYS A 268 -19.77 -10.39 -12.93
CA LYS A 268 -19.54 -8.96 -12.82
C LYS A 268 -18.82 -8.39 -14.04
N LEU A 269 -17.79 -9.09 -14.57
CA LEU A 269 -17.10 -8.64 -15.77
C LEU A 269 -18.04 -8.53 -16.96
N ASP A 270 -18.87 -9.54 -17.22
CA ASP A 270 -19.84 -9.55 -18.30
C ASP A 270 -20.86 -8.42 -18.16
N TYR A 271 -21.36 -8.17 -16.95
CA TYR A 271 -22.26 -7.05 -16.67
C TYR A 271 -21.61 -5.70 -16.99
N TYR A 272 -20.41 -5.43 -16.46
CA TYR A 272 -19.76 -4.13 -16.60
C TYR A 272 -19.20 -3.89 -18.01
N LEU A 273 -18.90 -4.93 -18.77
CA LEU A 273 -18.55 -4.79 -20.20
C LEU A 273 -19.72 -4.28 -21.04
N GLN A 274 -20.95 -4.57 -20.63
CA GLN A 274 -22.18 -4.09 -21.26
C GLN A 274 -22.64 -2.72 -20.68
N ASN A 275 -22.13 -2.33 -19.50
CA ASN A 275 -22.52 -1.12 -18.77
C ASN A 275 -21.31 -0.19 -18.55
N LYS A 276 -20.66 0.25 -19.64
CA LYS A 276 -19.41 1.02 -19.60
C LYS A 276 -19.54 2.39 -18.91
N ASP A 277 -20.71 2.99 -18.90
CA ASP A 277 -20.98 4.24 -18.17
C ASP A 277 -20.86 4.03 -16.65
N GLU A 278 -21.26 2.86 -16.14
CA GLU A 278 -21.04 2.49 -14.74
C GLU A 278 -19.55 2.35 -14.42
N CYS A 279 -18.75 1.78 -15.34
CA CYS A 279 -17.31 1.73 -15.17
C CYS A 279 -16.71 3.13 -15.04
N ILE A 280 -17.15 4.08 -15.86
CA ILE A 280 -16.68 5.47 -15.81
C ILE A 280 -17.07 6.11 -14.47
N ARG A 281 -18.31 5.92 -14.03
CA ARG A 281 -18.80 6.44 -12.74
C ARG A 281 -17.99 5.89 -11.57
N ILE A 282 -17.85 4.57 -11.49
CA ILE A 282 -17.10 3.89 -10.42
C ILE A 282 -15.63 4.28 -10.44
N GLY A 283 -15.01 4.38 -11.62
CA GLY A 283 -13.62 4.80 -11.76
C GLY A 283 -13.36 6.21 -11.26
N ASN A 284 -14.28 7.16 -11.56
CA ASN A 284 -14.21 8.51 -11.03
C ASN A 284 -14.41 8.54 -9.50
N ASN A 285 -15.41 7.85 -8.98
CA ASN A 285 -15.65 7.78 -7.54
C ASN A 285 -14.47 7.14 -6.79
N GLY A 286 -13.88 6.09 -7.35
CA GLY A 286 -12.70 5.45 -6.79
C GLY A 286 -11.50 6.40 -6.73
N TYR A 287 -11.30 7.19 -7.77
CA TYR A 287 -10.27 8.22 -7.81
C TYR A 287 -10.48 9.30 -6.73
N GLU A 288 -11.70 9.85 -6.60
CA GLU A 288 -12.03 10.84 -5.56
C GLU A 288 -11.85 10.26 -4.15
N HIS A 289 -12.22 9.00 -3.95
CA HIS A 289 -12.00 8.29 -2.69
C HIS A 289 -10.50 8.18 -2.36
N VAL A 290 -9.66 7.87 -3.35
CA VAL A 290 -8.19 7.84 -3.17
C VAL A 290 -7.65 9.21 -2.79
N LEU A 291 -8.05 10.27 -3.47
CA LEU A 291 -7.61 11.64 -3.16
C LEU A 291 -8.01 12.07 -1.76
N LYS A 292 -9.19 11.65 -1.33
CA LYS A 292 -9.74 12.04 -0.02
C LYS A 292 -9.02 11.33 1.14
N TYR A 293 -8.64 10.04 0.98
CA TYR A 293 -8.24 9.21 2.11
C TYR A 293 -6.88 8.51 1.95
N HIS A 294 -6.41 8.29 0.73
CA HIS A 294 -5.32 7.32 0.48
C HIS A 294 -4.08 7.91 -0.20
N THR A 295 -3.89 9.21 -0.13
CA THR A 295 -2.61 9.84 -0.51
C THR A 295 -1.60 9.74 0.64
N PRO A 296 -0.29 9.92 0.38
CA PRO A 296 0.74 9.88 1.42
C PRO A 296 0.46 10.86 2.56
N SER A 297 0.14 12.13 2.25
CA SER A 297 -0.17 13.16 3.26
C SER A 297 -1.41 12.81 4.09
N LYS A 298 -2.46 12.25 3.48
CA LYS A 298 -3.67 11.82 4.20
C LYS A 298 -3.37 10.68 5.18
N ARG A 299 -2.51 9.75 4.79
CA ARG A 299 -2.11 8.64 5.67
C ARG A 299 -1.30 9.12 6.86
N VAL A 300 -0.37 10.04 6.64
CA VAL A 300 0.39 10.65 7.74
C VAL A 300 -0.54 11.41 8.68
N ASN A 301 -1.44 12.25 8.17
CA ASN A 301 -2.40 12.96 9.02
C ASN A 301 -3.27 11.99 9.84
N TYR A 302 -3.77 10.91 9.25
CA TYR A 302 -4.48 9.85 9.98
C TYR A 302 -3.66 9.28 11.14
N MET A 303 -2.36 9.03 10.94
CA MET A 303 -1.48 8.52 11.99
C MET A 303 -1.29 9.56 13.11
N LEU A 304 -1.04 10.82 12.75
CA LEU A 304 -0.84 11.90 13.70
C LEU A 304 -2.10 12.18 14.53
N GLU A 305 -3.27 12.21 13.92
CA GLU A 305 -4.55 12.36 14.60
C GLU A 305 -4.79 11.28 15.68
N ILE A 306 -4.42 10.03 15.39
CA ILE A 306 -4.53 8.93 16.37
C ILE A 306 -3.54 9.12 17.51
N MET A 307 -2.30 9.51 17.20
CA MET A 307 -1.26 9.71 18.22
C MET A 307 -1.61 10.89 19.14
N ASP A 308 -2.18 11.97 18.61
CA ASP A 308 -2.59 13.14 19.38
C ASP A 308 -3.76 12.83 20.30
N GLN A 309 -4.79 12.11 19.81
CA GLN A 309 -5.96 11.72 20.62
C GLN A 309 -5.61 10.79 21.79
N GLY A 310 -4.60 9.97 21.66
CA GLY A 310 -4.20 9.06 22.73
C GLY A 310 -3.25 9.70 23.75
N ASN A 311 -2.82 10.93 23.53
CA ASN A 311 -2.02 11.71 24.46
C ASN A 311 -2.87 12.70 25.30
N GLU A 312 -4.18 12.81 25.03
CA GLU A 312 -5.17 13.54 25.84
C GLU A 312 -5.74 12.65 26.96
#